data_f8f4cf893b762ee298bbf397b1159a88
#
_entry.id   f8f4cf893b762ee298bbf397b1159a88
#
_cell.length_a   1.000
_cell.length_b   1.000
_cell.length_c   1.000
_cell.angle_alpha   90.00
_cell.angle_beta   90.00
_cell.angle_gamma   90.00
#
_symmetry.space_group_name_H-M   'P 1'
#
loop_
_entity.id
_entity.type
_entity.pdbx_description
1 polymer ?
#
loop_
_entity_poly.entity_id
_entity_poly.type
_entity_poly.pdbx_seq_one_letter_code
_entity_poly.pdbx_strand_id
1 'polypeptide(L)'
;MNKKILVAYFSASGVTAKVAKKLAEAVGADLFEIEPESPYTSADLNWTDKKSRSSVEMNDPAFRPAIAGKVDGMEQYEVVFVGFPIWWYVAPTIINTFLESYDFSGKTIIPFATSGGSGMGKTNERLAPSCPGASLLKGKMLNGSLSQAELETIQNWLEEIGY
;
A
#
# COMPACT_ATOMS: atom_id res chain seq x y z
N MET A 1 13.84 3.23 22.25
CA MET A 1 12.40 3.46 22.14
C MET A 1 11.86 2.70 20.96
N ASN A 2 10.76 1.98 21.19
CA ASN A 2 10.12 1.26 20.11
C ASN A 2 9.36 2.25 19.22
N LYS A 3 9.71 2.27 17.94
CA LYS A 3 8.97 3.07 16.96
C LYS A 3 7.62 2.41 16.70
N LYS A 4 6.55 3.20 16.69
CA LYS A 4 5.25 2.67 16.32
C LYS A 4 5.17 2.51 14.80
N ILE A 5 4.71 1.36 14.36
CA ILE A 5 4.62 0.99 12.95
C ILE A 5 3.16 0.72 12.62
N LEU A 6 2.71 1.25 11.50
CA LEU A 6 1.39 0.98 10.94
C LEU A 6 1.54 0.23 9.62
N VAL A 7 0.73 -0.79 9.41
CA VAL A 7 0.57 -1.42 8.10
C VAL A 7 -0.81 -1.04 7.57
N ALA A 8 -0.82 -0.14 6.59
CA ALA A 8 -2.05 0.27 5.91
C ALA A 8 -2.09 -0.43 4.55
N TYR A 9 -3.26 -0.94 4.15
CA TYR A 9 -3.36 -1.68 2.90
C TYR A 9 -4.70 -1.49 2.22
N PHE A 10 -4.68 -1.55 0.89
CA PHE A 10 -5.86 -1.68 0.06
C PHE A 10 -5.84 -3.04 -0.60
N SER A 11 -6.92 -3.79 -0.49
CA SER A 11 -7.02 -5.12 -1.09
C SER A 11 -8.34 -5.25 -1.85
N ALA A 12 -8.23 -5.54 -3.15
CA ALA A 12 -9.41 -5.72 -4.00
C ALA A 12 -9.89 -7.18 -4.02
N SER A 13 -8.96 -8.14 -3.98
CA SER A 13 -9.26 -9.57 -4.10
C SER A 13 -8.91 -10.40 -2.87
N GLY A 14 -8.39 -9.78 -1.82
CA GLY A 14 -8.01 -10.45 -0.59
C GLY A 14 -6.55 -10.90 -0.52
N VAL A 15 -5.81 -10.86 -1.61
CA VAL A 15 -4.39 -11.28 -1.63
C VAL A 15 -3.53 -10.31 -0.82
N THR A 16 -3.66 -9.02 -1.08
CA THR A 16 -2.92 -7.99 -0.35
C THR A 16 -3.27 -8.01 1.15
N ALA A 17 -4.54 -8.26 1.49
CA ALA A 17 -4.98 -8.33 2.89
C ALA A 17 -4.25 -9.44 3.65
N LYS A 18 -4.07 -10.62 3.04
CA LYS A 18 -3.36 -11.74 3.67
C LYS A 18 -1.89 -11.39 3.90
N VAL A 19 -1.24 -10.79 2.93
CA VAL A 19 0.16 -10.37 3.03
C VAL A 19 0.31 -9.30 4.12
N ALA A 20 -0.58 -8.31 4.14
CA ALA A 20 -0.53 -7.23 5.12
C ALA A 20 -0.67 -7.75 6.55
N LYS A 21 -1.57 -8.69 6.79
CA LYS A 21 -1.74 -9.30 8.12
C LYS A 21 -0.49 -10.01 8.59
N LYS A 22 0.14 -10.79 7.72
CA LYS A 22 1.39 -11.50 8.05
C LYS A 22 2.53 -10.54 8.28
N LEU A 23 2.65 -9.50 7.48
CA LEU A 23 3.67 -8.47 7.67
C LEU A 23 3.49 -7.77 9.02
N ALA A 24 2.26 -7.38 9.36
CA ALA A 24 1.97 -6.72 10.63
C ALA A 24 2.34 -7.59 11.83
N GLU A 25 2.05 -8.88 11.76
CA GLU A 25 2.44 -9.84 12.81
C GLU A 25 3.97 -9.94 12.93
N ALA A 26 4.65 -10.00 11.78
CA ALA A 26 6.11 -10.18 11.76
C ALA A 26 6.86 -8.97 12.35
N VAL A 27 6.35 -7.77 12.16
CA VAL A 27 7.02 -6.54 12.60
C VAL A 27 6.40 -5.92 13.86
N GLY A 28 5.34 -6.52 14.39
CA GLY A 28 4.65 -6.00 15.58
C GLY A 28 3.91 -4.68 15.30
N ALA A 29 3.33 -4.54 14.13
CA ALA A 29 2.66 -3.33 13.70
C ALA A 29 1.15 -3.37 13.93
N ASP A 30 0.54 -2.18 14.02
CA ASP A 30 -0.91 -2.05 13.95
C ASP A 30 -1.35 -2.19 12.48
N LEU A 31 -2.59 -2.57 12.26
CA LEU A 31 -3.12 -2.85 10.93
C LEU A 31 -4.31 -1.94 10.63
N PHE A 32 -4.34 -1.35 9.44
CA PHE A 32 -5.45 -0.52 8.97
C PHE A 32 -5.81 -0.86 7.54
N GLU A 33 -7.07 -1.18 7.29
CA GLU A 33 -7.56 -1.43 5.93
C GLU A 33 -8.01 -0.11 5.30
N ILE A 34 -7.44 0.19 4.12
CA ILE A 34 -7.86 1.34 3.31
C ILE A 34 -9.08 0.89 2.52
N GLU A 35 -10.28 1.20 3.03
CA GLU A 35 -11.53 0.80 2.40
C GLU A 35 -12.07 1.90 1.52
N PRO A 36 -12.37 1.63 0.23
CA PRO A 36 -13.07 2.62 -0.59
C PRO A 36 -14.50 2.81 -0.08
N GLU A 37 -15.02 4.03 -0.14
CA GLU A 37 -16.41 4.28 0.23
C GLU A 37 -17.39 3.42 -0.58
N SER A 38 -17.06 3.18 -1.84
CA SER A 38 -17.81 2.27 -2.71
C SER A 38 -16.92 1.06 -3.00
N PRO A 39 -17.22 -0.12 -2.41
CA PRO A 39 -16.40 -1.32 -2.66
C PRO A 39 -16.34 -1.69 -4.13
N TYR A 40 -15.22 -2.27 -4.54
CA TYR A 40 -15.06 -2.74 -5.92
C TYR A 40 -15.75 -4.07 -6.12
N THR A 41 -16.54 -4.18 -7.20
CA THR A 41 -17.17 -5.43 -7.62
C THR A 41 -16.25 -6.16 -8.61
N SER A 42 -16.59 -7.40 -8.95
CA SER A 42 -15.86 -8.14 -9.99
C SER A 42 -15.85 -7.38 -11.32
N ALA A 43 -16.99 -6.77 -11.69
CA ALA A 43 -17.09 -5.97 -12.91
C ALA A 43 -16.19 -4.73 -12.82
N ASP A 44 -16.12 -4.08 -11.66
CA ASP A 44 -15.25 -2.92 -11.45
C ASP A 44 -13.77 -3.27 -11.62
N LEU A 45 -13.39 -4.49 -11.32
CA LEU A 45 -12.00 -4.96 -11.38
C LEU A 45 -11.62 -5.56 -12.73
N ASN A 46 -12.53 -5.61 -13.70
CA ASN A 46 -12.27 -6.20 -15.00
C ASN A 46 -11.33 -5.31 -15.82
N TRP A 47 -10.03 -5.55 -15.72
CA TRP A 47 -9.01 -4.77 -16.41
C TRP A 47 -9.04 -4.90 -17.93
N THR A 48 -9.74 -5.92 -18.47
CA THR A 48 -9.91 -6.09 -19.92
C THR A 48 -11.00 -5.19 -20.48
N ASP A 49 -11.89 -4.68 -19.64
CA ASP A 49 -12.94 -3.74 -20.01
C ASP A 49 -12.46 -2.30 -19.79
N LYS A 50 -12.28 -1.56 -20.88
CA LYS A 50 -11.81 -0.16 -20.81
C LYS A 50 -12.78 0.77 -20.09
N LYS A 51 -14.03 0.36 -19.94
CA LYS A 51 -15.07 1.14 -19.26
C LYS A 51 -15.27 0.71 -17.81
N SER A 52 -14.55 -0.32 -17.34
CA SER A 52 -14.65 -0.73 -15.94
C SER A 52 -14.14 0.39 -15.02
N ARG A 53 -14.62 0.39 -13.78
CA ARG A 53 -14.23 1.39 -12.79
C ARG A 53 -12.71 1.49 -12.63
N SER A 54 -12.03 0.35 -12.45
CA SER A 54 -10.58 0.35 -12.28
C SER A 54 -9.85 0.91 -13.51
N SER A 55 -10.31 0.56 -14.72
CA SER A 55 -9.71 1.09 -15.94
C SER A 55 -9.87 2.61 -16.04
N VAL A 56 -11.07 3.12 -15.75
CA VAL A 56 -11.34 4.56 -15.78
C VAL A 56 -10.48 5.31 -14.74
N GLU A 57 -10.42 4.78 -13.52
CA GLU A 57 -9.63 5.41 -12.45
C GLU A 57 -8.14 5.43 -12.79
N MET A 58 -7.61 4.32 -13.35
CA MET A 58 -6.18 4.22 -13.63
C MET A 58 -5.75 5.00 -14.88
N ASN A 59 -6.70 5.36 -15.76
CA ASN A 59 -6.42 6.24 -16.89
C ASN A 59 -6.32 7.71 -16.51
N ASP A 60 -6.70 8.06 -15.28
CA ASP A 60 -6.60 9.43 -14.76
C ASP A 60 -5.72 9.43 -13.52
N PRO A 61 -4.44 9.81 -13.64
CA PRO A 61 -3.53 9.85 -12.48
C PRO A 61 -3.97 10.81 -11.37
N ALA A 62 -4.84 11.77 -11.69
CA ALA A 62 -5.38 12.70 -10.70
C ALA A 62 -6.65 12.20 -10.02
N PHE A 63 -7.16 11.03 -10.40
CA PHE A 63 -8.35 10.47 -9.78
C PHE A 63 -8.08 10.14 -8.31
N ARG A 64 -9.05 10.48 -7.45
CA ARG A 64 -8.90 10.25 -6.00
C ARG A 64 -10.15 9.60 -5.44
N PRO A 65 -10.23 8.25 -5.47
CA PRO A 65 -11.36 7.55 -4.85
C PRO A 65 -11.46 7.87 -3.37
N ALA A 66 -12.68 8.10 -2.89
CA ALA A 66 -12.91 8.41 -1.49
C ALA A 66 -12.72 7.16 -0.62
N ILE A 67 -12.19 7.37 0.59
CA ILE A 67 -11.90 6.31 1.56
C ILE A 67 -12.90 6.37 2.69
N ALA A 68 -13.46 5.21 3.08
CA ALA A 68 -14.28 5.09 4.26
C ALA A 68 -13.39 4.95 5.50
N GLY A 69 -13.67 5.71 6.55
CA GLY A 69 -12.92 5.65 7.79
C GLY A 69 -11.60 6.41 7.76
N LYS A 70 -10.96 6.46 8.92
CA LYS A 70 -9.71 7.21 9.13
C LYS A 70 -8.83 6.49 10.13
N VAL A 71 -7.52 6.69 10.01
CA VAL A 71 -6.58 6.27 11.06
C VAL A 71 -6.58 7.32 12.15
N ASP A 72 -6.95 6.90 13.36
CA ASP A 72 -6.86 7.79 14.53
C ASP A 72 -5.43 7.83 15.04
N GLY A 73 -4.92 9.03 15.33
CA GLY A 73 -3.60 9.18 15.88
C GLY A 73 -2.47 8.83 14.91
N MET A 74 -2.60 9.21 13.64
CA MET A 74 -1.53 8.96 12.65
C MET A 74 -0.19 9.54 13.10
N GLU A 75 -0.19 10.59 13.89
CA GLU A 75 1.02 11.23 14.40
C GLU A 75 1.86 10.33 15.30
N GLN A 76 1.28 9.29 15.89
CA GLN A 76 2.01 8.34 16.73
C GLN A 76 2.89 7.37 15.92
N TYR A 77 2.63 7.21 14.63
CA TYR A 77 3.37 6.29 13.79
C TYR A 77 4.54 6.99 13.11
N GLU A 78 5.73 6.42 13.23
CA GLU A 78 6.94 6.91 12.56
C GLU A 78 7.17 6.19 11.24
N VAL A 79 6.73 4.92 11.16
CA VAL A 79 6.89 4.08 9.98
C VAL A 79 5.52 3.59 9.55
N VAL A 80 5.22 3.78 8.27
CA VAL A 80 3.95 3.34 7.69
C VAL A 80 4.25 2.48 6.46
N PHE A 81 3.93 1.19 6.56
CA PHE A 81 3.91 0.31 5.39
C PHE A 81 2.61 0.56 4.65
N VAL A 82 2.68 0.67 3.34
CA VAL A 82 1.49 0.86 2.50
C VAL A 82 1.44 -0.25 1.48
N GLY A 83 0.42 -1.09 1.57
CA GLY A 83 0.27 -2.26 0.71
C GLY A 83 -0.87 -2.13 -0.29
N PHE A 84 -0.67 -2.68 -1.49
CA PHE A 84 -1.66 -2.57 -2.56
C PHE A 84 -1.37 -3.58 -3.67
N PRO A 85 -2.39 -3.93 -4.48
CA PRO A 85 -2.14 -4.67 -5.71
C PRO A 85 -1.60 -3.73 -6.78
N ILE A 86 -0.75 -4.22 -7.68
CA ILE A 86 -0.28 -3.44 -8.82
C ILE A 86 -1.36 -3.42 -9.89
N TRP A 87 -1.77 -2.23 -10.30
CA TRP A 87 -2.70 -1.98 -11.40
C TRP A 87 -1.98 -1.17 -12.48
N TRP A 88 -1.85 -1.74 -13.68
CA TRP A 88 -1.15 -1.07 -14.81
C TRP A 88 0.23 -0.53 -14.40
N TYR A 89 1.03 -1.38 -13.71
CA TYR A 89 2.42 -1.11 -13.31
C TYR A 89 2.60 0.01 -12.29
N VAL A 90 1.54 0.44 -11.61
CA VAL A 90 1.61 1.43 -10.53
C VAL A 90 0.60 1.08 -9.42
N ALA A 91 0.64 1.83 -8.32
CA ALA A 91 -0.35 1.70 -7.26
C ALA A 91 -1.71 2.22 -7.71
N PRO A 92 -2.81 1.63 -7.24
CA PRO A 92 -4.14 2.22 -7.44
C PRO A 92 -4.21 3.63 -6.87
N THR A 93 -4.97 4.51 -7.50
CA THR A 93 -5.03 5.93 -7.10
C THR A 93 -5.62 6.16 -5.71
N ILE A 94 -6.32 5.16 -5.14
CA ILE A 94 -6.79 5.23 -3.75
C ILE A 94 -5.62 5.34 -2.77
N ILE A 95 -4.45 4.82 -3.12
CA ILE A 95 -3.24 4.97 -2.31
C ILE A 95 -2.80 6.43 -2.28
N ASN A 96 -2.88 7.13 -3.40
CA ASN A 96 -2.64 8.57 -3.43
C ASN A 96 -3.63 9.31 -2.52
N THR A 97 -4.90 8.93 -2.54
CA THR A 97 -5.91 9.49 -1.64
C THR A 97 -5.49 9.31 -0.17
N PHE A 98 -5.05 8.10 0.19
CA PHE A 98 -4.60 7.81 1.55
C PHE A 98 -3.40 8.69 1.94
N LEU A 99 -2.39 8.76 1.09
CA LEU A 99 -1.17 9.54 1.37
C LEU A 99 -1.46 11.05 1.47
N GLU A 100 -2.44 11.53 0.73
CA GLU A 100 -2.83 12.95 0.77
C GLU A 100 -3.78 13.29 1.92
N SER A 101 -4.32 12.26 2.59
CA SER A 101 -5.28 12.45 3.69
C SER A 101 -4.62 12.78 5.03
N TYR A 102 -3.31 12.60 5.15
CA TYR A 102 -2.56 12.80 6.38
C TYR A 102 -1.25 13.52 6.09
N ASP A 103 -0.65 14.10 7.13
CA ASP A 103 0.68 14.69 7.02
C ASP A 103 1.73 13.62 7.34
N PHE A 104 2.46 13.18 6.32
CA PHE A 104 3.52 12.20 6.46
C PHE A 104 4.92 12.81 6.54
N SER A 105 5.03 14.12 6.62
CA SER A 105 6.34 14.76 6.71
C SER A 105 7.11 14.25 7.94
N GLY A 106 8.38 13.92 7.75
CA GLY A 106 9.22 13.36 8.79
C GLY A 106 9.01 11.86 9.06
N LYS A 107 8.04 11.23 8.38
CA LYS A 107 7.76 9.80 8.54
C LYS A 107 8.42 9.00 7.43
N THR A 108 8.63 7.71 7.68
CA THR A 108 9.13 6.76 6.67
C THR A 108 7.96 5.98 6.11
N ILE A 109 7.82 5.97 4.78
CA ILE A 109 6.78 5.21 4.08
C ILE A 109 7.45 4.09 3.30
N ILE A 110 6.99 2.87 3.50
CA ILE A 110 7.56 1.67 2.90
C ILE A 110 6.47 0.97 2.09
N PRO A 111 6.46 1.14 0.75
CA PRO A 111 5.45 0.46 -0.08
C PRO A 111 5.73 -1.04 -0.19
N PHE A 112 4.68 -1.84 -0.20
CA PHE A 112 4.77 -3.23 -0.63
C PHE A 112 3.60 -3.53 -1.54
N ALA A 113 3.80 -4.45 -2.47
CA ALA A 113 2.78 -4.70 -3.47
C ALA A 113 2.62 -6.19 -3.76
N THR A 114 1.43 -6.54 -4.23
CA THR A 114 1.14 -7.86 -4.76
C THR A 114 0.82 -7.74 -6.25
N SER A 115 1.18 -8.73 -7.04
CA SER A 115 0.96 -8.70 -8.47
C SER A 115 0.91 -10.11 -9.04
N GLY A 116 0.18 -10.27 -10.14
CA GLY A 116 0.15 -11.53 -10.88
C GLY A 116 1.38 -11.76 -11.74
N GLY A 117 2.33 -10.83 -11.80
CA GLY A 117 3.54 -11.02 -12.62
C GLY A 117 4.33 -9.76 -12.93
N SER A 118 3.75 -8.58 -12.71
CA SER A 118 4.48 -7.33 -12.93
C SER A 118 5.26 -6.91 -11.68
N GLY A 119 6.29 -6.10 -11.84
CA GLY A 119 7.03 -5.51 -10.73
C GLY A 119 6.44 -4.20 -10.24
N MET A 120 7.19 -3.46 -9.43
CA MET A 120 6.74 -2.18 -8.86
C MET A 120 6.56 -1.08 -9.92
N GLY A 121 7.19 -1.20 -11.08
CA GLY A 121 7.06 -0.23 -12.16
C GLY A 121 7.40 1.19 -11.71
N LYS A 122 6.55 2.15 -12.05
CA LYS A 122 6.72 3.56 -11.69
C LYS A 122 5.97 3.96 -10.42
N THR A 123 5.65 2.98 -9.56
CA THR A 123 4.85 3.21 -8.35
C THR A 123 5.39 4.35 -7.50
N ASN A 124 6.70 4.33 -7.16
CA ASN A 124 7.27 5.35 -6.29
C ASN A 124 7.22 6.75 -6.94
N GLU A 125 7.44 6.85 -8.25
CA GLU A 125 7.32 8.12 -8.97
C GLU A 125 5.91 8.70 -8.88
N ARG A 126 4.89 7.84 -8.89
CA ARG A 126 3.50 8.24 -8.78
C ARG A 126 3.08 8.59 -7.35
N LEU A 127 3.68 7.94 -6.35
CA LEU A 127 3.33 8.15 -4.95
C LEU A 127 4.05 9.35 -4.32
N ALA A 128 5.27 9.64 -4.74
CA ALA A 128 6.10 10.67 -4.12
C ALA A 128 5.41 12.05 -4.01
N PRO A 129 4.73 12.56 -5.05
CA PRO A 129 4.04 13.85 -4.93
C PRO A 129 2.91 13.88 -3.90
N SER A 130 2.38 12.71 -3.52
CA SER A 130 1.26 12.62 -2.58
C SER A 130 1.71 12.62 -1.12
N CYS A 131 3.00 12.50 -0.85
CA CYS A 131 3.54 12.47 0.52
C CYS A 131 4.79 13.34 0.63
N PRO A 132 4.66 14.67 0.40
CA PRO A 132 5.82 15.57 0.47
C PRO A 132 6.42 15.59 1.88
N GLY A 133 7.73 15.61 1.96
CA GLY A 133 8.45 15.62 3.23
C GLY A 133 8.63 14.26 3.89
N ALA A 134 8.03 13.21 3.34
CA ALA A 134 8.21 11.85 3.84
C ALA A 134 9.43 11.20 3.21
N SER A 135 10.01 10.22 3.93
CA SER A 135 11.05 9.35 3.37
C SER A 135 10.36 8.15 2.72
N LEU A 136 10.15 8.24 1.41
CA LEU A 136 9.52 7.16 0.64
C LEU A 136 10.61 6.20 0.18
N LEU A 137 10.64 5.04 0.81
CA LEU A 137 11.65 4.03 0.53
C LEU A 137 11.29 3.20 -0.70
N LYS A 138 12.28 2.51 -1.24
CA LYS A 138 12.05 1.58 -2.34
C LYS A 138 11.17 0.45 -1.84
N GLY A 139 10.07 0.21 -2.52
CA GLY A 139 9.12 -0.83 -2.15
C GLY A 139 9.58 -2.24 -2.52
N LYS A 140 8.78 -3.21 -2.11
CA LYS A 140 9.05 -4.62 -2.36
C LYS A 140 7.80 -5.36 -2.80
N MET A 141 7.97 -6.29 -3.74
CA MET A 141 6.89 -7.21 -4.14
C MET A 141 6.83 -8.36 -3.14
N LEU A 142 5.64 -8.58 -2.57
CA LEU A 142 5.39 -9.65 -1.60
C LEU A 142 4.22 -10.50 -2.12
N ASN A 143 4.51 -11.35 -3.09
CA ASN A 143 3.47 -12.15 -3.74
C ASN A 143 3.15 -13.44 -2.97
N GLY A 144 1.87 -13.79 -2.96
CA GLY A 144 1.40 -15.06 -2.47
C GLY A 144 1.39 -15.19 -0.95
N SER A 145 1.44 -16.43 -0.47
CA SER A 145 1.52 -16.71 0.95
C SER A 145 2.96 -16.53 1.43
N LEU A 146 3.13 -15.78 2.52
CA LEU A 146 4.47 -15.59 3.08
C LEU A 146 4.94 -16.87 3.76
N SER A 147 5.91 -17.52 3.14
CA SER A 147 6.59 -18.68 3.73
C SER A 147 7.59 -18.19 4.79
N GLN A 148 8.16 -19.14 5.56
CA GLN A 148 9.19 -18.81 6.53
C GLN A 148 10.38 -18.08 5.87
N ALA A 149 10.78 -18.51 4.68
CA ALA A 149 11.86 -17.89 3.94
C ALA A 149 11.53 -16.44 3.55
N GLU A 150 10.28 -16.17 3.18
CA GLU A 150 9.83 -14.82 2.84
C GLU A 150 9.78 -13.92 4.07
N LEU A 151 9.37 -14.46 5.23
CA LEU A 151 9.40 -13.70 6.49
C LEU A 151 10.82 -13.32 6.88
N GLU A 152 11.79 -14.22 6.70
CA GLU A 152 13.20 -13.91 6.93
C GLU A 152 13.69 -12.82 5.98
N THR A 153 13.27 -12.87 4.72
CA THR A 153 13.58 -11.84 3.74
C THR A 153 13.04 -10.47 4.16
N ILE A 154 11.84 -10.43 4.70
CA ILE A 154 11.23 -9.20 5.20
C ILE A 154 12.03 -8.66 6.40
N GLN A 155 12.42 -9.52 7.33
CA GLN A 155 13.23 -9.13 8.48
C GLN A 155 14.58 -8.57 8.06
N ASN A 156 15.25 -9.21 7.10
CA ASN A 156 16.51 -8.72 6.55
C ASN A 156 16.33 -7.36 5.86
N TRP A 157 15.24 -7.19 5.13
CA TRP A 157 14.89 -5.94 4.48
C TRP A 157 14.71 -4.82 5.51
N LEU A 158 14.01 -5.10 6.60
CA LEU A 158 13.82 -4.12 7.69
C LEU A 158 15.16 -3.74 8.34
N GLU A 159 16.05 -4.70 8.57
CA GLU A 159 17.38 -4.43 9.10
C GLU A 159 18.19 -3.53 8.16
N GLU A 160 18.13 -3.77 6.85
CA GLU A 160 18.83 -2.95 5.85
C GLU A 160 18.37 -1.49 5.88
N ILE A 161 17.10 -1.24 6.19
CA ILE A 161 16.55 0.12 6.24
C ILE A 161 16.52 0.70 7.65
N GLY A 162 17.09 0.01 8.63
CA GLY A 162 17.30 0.53 9.98
C GLY A 162 16.18 0.23 10.98
N TYR A 163 15.36 -0.81 10.74
CA TYR A 163 14.25 -1.16 11.64
C TYR A 163 14.28 -2.60 12.15
#